data_86ef7cd466f7e1f215396a00291507d6
#
_entry.id   86ef7cd466f7e1f215396a00291507d6
#
_cell.length_a   1.000
_cell.length_b   1.000
_cell.length_c   1.000
_cell.angle_alpha   90.00
_cell.angle_beta   90.00
_cell.angle_gamma   90.00
#
_symmetry.space_group_name_H-M   'P 1'
#
loop_
_entity.id
_entity.type
_entity.pdbx_description
1 polymer ?
#
loop_
_entity_poly.entity_id
_entity_poly.type
_entity_poly.pdbx_seq_one_letter_code
_entity_poly.pdbx_strand_id
1 'polypeptide(L)'
;MDVGTKSYISHQEQKMTATVEQIESWIVDVPTIRPHKLSMTTMGCQSLVIVRLTRSDGICGIGEATTIGGLSYGVESPEAILSAITHYLTPLLKGQPADNLNALTARMNGAIKGNTFAKSAIETALLDAQGKALGLPVSALLGGALQTALPVLWTLASGYTAKDIAEGEKLLAEGRHRAFKLKIGARELATDLRHTRAIVEALGDRASIRVDVNQAWDAATGAKGCRELAAMGVDLIEQPVSAHDNAALVRLSQQIETAILADEAVATAYDGYQLAQQGFTGAYALKIAKAGGPNSVLALARVAQAAGIGLYGGTMLEGTVGTVASLHAWSTLPLQWGTEMFGPLLLKDDIVSVPLTFADGQVALPQTPGLGVELDEDKLHFYTRQP
;
A
#
# COMPACT_ATOMS: atom_id res chain seq x y z
N MET A 1 25.20 -64.27 19.50
CA MET A 1 24.56 -63.64 18.31
C MET A 1 24.60 -62.16 18.54
N ASP A 2 25.59 -61.56 17.94
CA ASP A 2 25.87 -60.13 18.14
C ASP A 2 25.12 -59.36 17.01
N VAL A 3 24.15 -58.53 17.40
CA VAL A 3 23.35 -57.78 16.47
C VAL A 3 23.91 -56.35 16.44
N GLY A 4 24.86 -56.17 15.48
CA GLY A 4 25.48 -54.86 15.26
C GLY A 4 24.48 -53.82 14.78
N THR A 5 24.18 -52.85 15.66
CA THR A 5 23.50 -51.60 15.31
C THR A 5 24.39 -50.73 14.45
N LYS A 6 24.18 -50.75 13.13
CA LYS A 6 24.74 -49.74 12.23
C LYS A 6 24.03 -48.41 12.46
N SER A 7 24.74 -47.48 13.06
CA SER A 7 24.32 -46.09 13.17
C SER A 7 24.39 -45.44 11.76
N TYR A 8 23.23 -45.17 11.17
CA TYR A 8 23.08 -44.31 10.03
C TYR A 8 23.11 -42.85 10.48
N ILE A 9 24.26 -42.28 10.75
CA ILE A 9 24.42 -40.86 10.80
C ILE A 9 24.54 -40.36 9.35
N SER A 10 23.42 -39.95 8.76
CA SER A 10 23.46 -39.20 7.51
C SER A 10 24.13 -37.86 7.79
N HIS A 11 25.28 -37.59 7.20
CA HIS A 11 25.82 -36.24 7.05
C HIS A 11 24.82 -35.46 6.14
N GLN A 12 23.79 -34.86 6.75
CA GLN A 12 23.17 -33.70 6.12
C GLN A 12 24.26 -32.62 6.15
N GLU A 13 24.79 -32.28 4.99
CA GLU A 13 25.51 -31.03 4.78
C GLU A 13 24.61 -29.93 5.35
N GLN A 14 24.99 -29.31 6.45
CA GLN A 14 24.33 -28.11 6.96
C GLN A 14 24.51 -27.06 5.87
N LYS A 15 23.48 -26.93 5.01
CA LYS A 15 23.40 -25.85 4.05
C LYS A 15 23.52 -24.56 4.87
N MET A 16 24.66 -23.88 4.76
CA MET A 16 24.87 -22.61 5.49
C MET A 16 23.71 -21.67 5.12
N THR A 17 22.98 -21.24 6.12
CA THR A 17 21.88 -20.27 5.94
C THR A 17 22.45 -19.00 5.35
N ALA A 18 21.90 -18.55 4.21
CA ALA A 18 22.34 -17.30 3.60
C ALA A 18 22.09 -16.14 4.54
N THR A 19 23.03 -15.20 4.59
CA THR A 19 22.95 -14.01 5.43
C THR A 19 22.72 -12.75 4.61
N VAL A 20 22.26 -11.68 5.23
CA VAL A 20 22.22 -10.34 4.63
C VAL A 20 23.66 -9.84 4.43
N GLU A 21 24.10 -9.70 3.20
CA GLU A 21 25.46 -9.25 2.87
C GLU A 21 25.51 -7.73 2.70
N GLN A 22 24.57 -7.18 1.91
CA GLN A 22 24.53 -5.76 1.56
C GLN A 22 23.10 -5.26 1.50
N ILE A 23 22.90 -4.00 1.87
CA ILE A 23 21.66 -3.25 1.65
C ILE A 23 22.05 -1.90 1.07
N GLU A 24 21.53 -1.60 -0.11
CA GLU A 24 21.68 -0.33 -0.81
C GLU A 24 20.32 0.37 -0.87
N SER A 25 20.30 1.70 -0.89
CA SER A 25 19.04 2.43 -0.96
C SER A 25 19.22 3.79 -1.65
N TRP A 26 18.19 4.20 -2.40
CA TRP A 26 18.16 5.42 -3.20
C TRP A 26 16.82 6.14 -3.06
N ILE A 27 16.84 7.47 -3.13
CA ILE A 27 15.64 8.26 -3.40
C ILE A 27 15.55 8.47 -4.90
N VAL A 28 14.43 8.08 -5.49
CA VAL A 28 14.19 8.12 -6.93
C VAL A 28 12.99 9.05 -7.19
N ASP A 29 13.20 10.13 -7.94
CA ASP A 29 12.19 11.15 -8.21
C ASP A 29 11.61 10.99 -9.62
N VAL A 30 10.42 10.41 -9.73
CA VAL A 30 9.75 10.19 -11.02
C VAL A 30 8.64 11.22 -11.23
N PRO A 31 8.65 12.01 -12.33
CA PRO A 31 7.60 12.98 -12.61
C PRO A 31 6.23 12.32 -12.79
N THR A 32 5.16 12.99 -12.36
CA THR A 32 3.78 12.55 -12.62
C THR A 32 3.32 12.99 -14.01
N ILE A 33 2.37 12.23 -14.61
CA ILE A 33 1.78 12.53 -15.94
C ILE A 33 1.00 13.85 -15.96
N ARG A 34 0.51 14.30 -14.80
CA ARG A 34 -0.15 15.58 -14.56
C ARG A 34 -0.01 15.97 -13.08
N PRO A 35 -0.22 17.23 -12.72
CA PRO A 35 -0.35 17.61 -11.32
C PRO A 35 -1.45 16.77 -10.64
N HIS A 36 -1.12 16.09 -9.55
CA HIS A 36 -2.06 15.29 -8.76
C HIS A 36 -2.47 16.08 -7.52
N LYS A 37 -3.71 16.56 -7.53
CA LYS A 37 -4.22 17.44 -6.47
C LYS A 37 -4.86 16.61 -5.36
N LEU A 38 -4.35 16.78 -4.16
CA LEU A 38 -4.85 16.19 -2.92
C LEU A 38 -5.46 17.30 -2.02
N SER A 39 -6.11 16.93 -0.92
CA SER A 39 -6.63 17.91 0.03
C SER A 39 -5.51 18.75 0.67
N MET A 40 -4.34 18.15 0.95
CA MET A 40 -3.23 18.77 1.65
C MET A 40 -2.11 19.30 0.75
N THR A 41 -1.98 18.81 -0.52
CA THR A 41 -0.86 19.19 -1.40
C THR A 41 -1.19 18.95 -2.88
N THR A 42 -0.32 19.45 -3.77
CA THR A 42 -0.34 19.10 -5.20
C THR A 42 1.01 18.55 -5.59
N MET A 43 1.05 17.32 -6.11
CA MET A 43 2.26 16.61 -6.49
C MET A 43 2.51 16.73 -7.99
N GLY A 44 3.75 17.07 -8.37
CA GLY A 44 4.26 17.03 -9.76
C GLY A 44 5.32 15.95 -9.96
N CYS A 45 5.74 15.33 -8.87
CA CYS A 45 6.75 14.28 -8.82
C CYS A 45 6.42 13.32 -7.67
N GLN A 46 6.74 12.04 -7.83
CA GLN A 46 6.68 11.05 -6.77
C GLN A 46 8.09 10.61 -6.38
N SER A 47 8.40 10.71 -5.09
CA SER A 47 9.69 10.28 -4.53
C SER A 47 9.56 8.87 -3.96
N LEU A 48 10.26 7.94 -4.58
CA LEU A 48 10.31 6.53 -4.18
C LEU A 48 11.62 6.26 -3.45
N VAL A 49 11.58 5.61 -2.29
CA VAL A 49 12.79 5.09 -1.64
C VAL A 49 12.93 3.62 -2.01
N ILE A 50 13.87 3.34 -2.90
CA ILE A 50 14.15 2.01 -3.40
C ILE A 50 15.23 1.35 -2.56
N VAL A 51 15.07 0.07 -2.27
CA VAL A 51 16.01 -0.78 -1.55
C VAL A 51 16.40 -1.96 -2.41
N ARG A 52 17.71 -2.27 -2.45
CA ARG A 52 18.26 -3.54 -2.90
C ARG A 52 18.95 -4.24 -1.73
N LEU A 53 18.56 -5.47 -1.47
CA LEU A 53 19.15 -6.31 -0.46
C LEU A 53 19.82 -7.50 -1.13
N THR A 54 21.13 -7.67 -0.92
CA THR A 54 21.92 -8.79 -1.44
C THR A 54 22.18 -9.78 -0.32
N ARG A 55 21.93 -11.07 -0.58
CA ARG A 55 22.23 -12.20 0.29
C ARG A 55 23.63 -12.74 -0.01
N SER A 56 24.25 -13.42 0.95
CA SER A 56 25.58 -14.04 0.80
C SER A 56 25.65 -15.16 -0.24
N ASP A 57 24.51 -15.65 -0.74
CA ASP A 57 24.41 -16.59 -1.88
C ASP A 57 24.24 -15.87 -3.23
N GLY A 58 24.36 -14.53 -3.26
CA GLY A 58 24.26 -13.68 -4.45
C GLY A 58 22.85 -13.34 -4.90
N ILE A 59 21.81 -13.85 -4.22
CA ILE A 59 20.42 -13.53 -4.57
C ILE A 59 20.09 -12.10 -4.08
N CYS A 60 19.52 -11.30 -4.98
CA CYS A 60 19.09 -9.93 -4.70
C CYS A 60 17.57 -9.83 -4.60
N GLY A 61 17.10 -9.14 -3.58
CA GLY A 61 15.70 -8.72 -3.45
C GLY A 61 15.57 -7.21 -3.49
N ILE A 62 14.42 -6.73 -3.95
CA ILE A 62 14.10 -5.31 -4.06
C ILE A 62 12.89 -4.95 -3.22
N GLY A 63 12.85 -3.71 -2.75
CA GLY A 63 11.74 -3.17 -1.98
C GLY A 63 11.57 -1.68 -2.20
N GLU A 64 10.42 -1.17 -1.82
CA GLU A 64 10.07 0.24 -2.00
C GLU A 64 9.32 0.75 -0.77
N ALA A 65 9.61 2.00 -0.40
CA ALA A 65 8.76 2.81 0.46
C ALA A 65 8.49 4.15 -0.20
N THR A 66 7.26 4.58 -0.14
CA THR A 66 6.80 5.79 -0.85
C THR A 66 5.94 6.63 0.07
N THR A 67 6.14 7.95 0.02
CA THR A 67 5.36 8.93 0.77
C THR A 67 4.53 9.79 -0.18
N ILE A 68 3.36 10.23 0.26
CA ILE A 68 2.51 11.14 -0.53
C ILE A 68 2.90 12.58 -0.21
N GLY A 69 3.52 13.26 -1.20
CA GLY A 69 3.90 14.67 -1.05
C GLY A 69 4.89 14.93 0.10
N GLY A 70 5.88 14.07 0.28
CA GLY A 70 6.88 14.18 1.35
C GLY A 70 6.22 14.01 2.73
N LEU A 71 6.23 15.05 3.56
CA LEU A 71 5.62 15.07 4.90
C LEU A 71 4.14 15.51 4.91
N SER A 72 3.50 15.66 3.73
CA SER A 72 2.13 16.17 3.66
C SER A 72 1.07 15.19 4.15
N TYR A 73 1.35 13.88 4.03
CA TYR A 73 0.42 12.82 4.45
C TYR A 73 0.85 12.15 5.76
N GLY A 74 2.12 11.79 5.90
CA GLY A 74 2.64 11.00 7.01
C GLY A 74 3.79 11.67 7.74
N VAL A 75 4.33 10.96 8.74
CA VAL A 75 5.39 11.44 9.63
C VAL A 75 6.81 11.14 9.13
N GLU A 76 6.95 10.40 8.04
CA GLU A 76 8.23 10.04 7.44
C GLU A 76 8.39 10.73 6.08
N SER A 77 9.55 11.35 5.82
CA SER A 77 9.93 11.85 4.50
C SER A 77 10.82 10.83 3.78
N PRO A 78 10.99 10.94 2.45
CA PRO A 78 11.94 10.09 1.73
C PRO A 78 13.34 10.13 2.33
N GLU A 79 13.82 11.31 2.78
CA GLU A 79 15.12 11.48 3.41
C GLU A 79 15.20 10.80 4.80
N ALA A 80 14.12 10.88 5.59
CA ALA A 80 14.05 10.19 6.89
C ALA A 80 14.05 8.67 6.70
N ILE A 81 13.31 8.16 5.72
CA ILE A 81 13.27 6.74 5.36
C ILE A 81 14.68 6.27 4.94
N LEU A 82 15.32 6.99 4.01
CA LEU A 82 16.68 6.69 3.54
C LEU A 82 17.67 6.67 4.71
N SER A 83 17.61 7.68 5.58
CA SER A 83 18.46 7.78 6.76
C SER A 83 18.25 6.61 7.74
N ALA A 84 16.98 6.24 7.99
CA ALA A 84 16.65 5.10 8.86
C ALA A 84 17.20 3.78 8.29
N ILE A 85 17.08 3.56 6.98
CA ILE A 85 17.64 2.38 6.32
C ILE A 85 19.15 2.38 6.43
N THR A 86 19.81 3.46 6.01
CA THR A 86 21.27 3.50 5.85
C THR A 86 22.00 3.44 7.20
N HIS A 87 21.56 4.23 8.19
CA HIS A 87 22.30 4.40 9.43
C HIS A 87 21.89 3.45 10.56
N TYR A 88 20.67 2.91 10.50
CA TYR A 88 20.13 2.08 11.59
C TYR A 88 19.81 0.66 11.16
N LEU A 89 19.06 0.46 10.07
CA LEU A 89 18.59 -0.87 9.68
C LEU A 89 19.71 -1.68 8.99
N THR A 90 20.48 -1.08 8.08
CA THR A 90 21.58 -1.75 7.39
C THR A 90 22.61 -2.34 8.33
N PRO A 91 23.22 -1.60 9.28
CA PRO A 91 24.18 -2.17 10.22
C PRO A 91 23.57 -3.20 11.17
N LEU A 92 22.27 -3.06 11.50
CA LEU A 92 21.54 -3.99 12.35
C LEU A 92 21.33 -5.35 11.72
N LEU A 93 21.12 -5.38 10.39
CA LEU A 93 20.71 -6.58 9.64
C LEU A 93 21.88 -7.29 8.96
N LYS A 94 22.95 -6.58 8.66
CA LYS A 94 24.15 -7.15 8.02
C LYS A 94 24.68 -8.35 8.81
N GLY A 95 24.93 -9.46 8.11
CA GLY A 95 25.41 -10.72 8.69
C GLY A 95 24.33 -11.56 9.38
N GLN A 96 23.07 -11.09 9.47
CA GLN A 96 21.97 -11.87 10.05
C GLN A 96 21.43 -12.90 9.03
N PRO A 97 20.90 -14.05 9.51
CA PRO A 97 20.25 -15.03 8.63
C PRO A 97 19.10 -14.40 7.83
N ALA A 98 19.20 -14.41 6.50
CA ALA A 98 18.24 -13.76 5.61
C ALA A 98 16.91 -14.53 5.46
N ASP A 99 16.88 -15.80 5.82
CA ASP A 99 15.70 -16.68 5.66
C ASP A 99 14.72 -16.62 6.83
N ASN A 100 15.09 -15.95 7.95
CA ASN A 100 14.24 -15.84 9.13
C ASN A 100 13.61 -14.45 9.24
N LEU A 101 12.60 -14.19 8.40
CA LEU A 101 11.92 -12.91 8.31
C LEU A 101 11.34 -12.45 9.66
N ASN A 102 10.72 -13.35 10.42
CA ASN A 102 10.13 -13.02 11.73
C ASN A 102 11.19 -12.53 12.71
N ALA A 103 12.37 -13.16 12.75
CA ALA A 103 13.47 -12.73 13.63
C ALA A 103 14.02 -11.36 13.19
N LEU A 104 14.17 -11.12 11.88
CA LEU A 104 14.62 -9.84 11.36
C LEU A 104 13.61 -8.72 11.64
N THR A 105 12.32 -8.97 11.45
CA THR A 105 11.25 -8.02 11.78
C THR A 105 11.21 -7.71 13.29
N ALA A 106 11.31 -8.73 14.15
CA ALA A 106 11.38 -8.53 15.59
C ALA A 106 12.61 -7.70 15.99
N ARG A 107 13.75 -7.96 15.34
CA ARG A 107 15.01 -7.21 15.57
C ARG A 107 14.85 -5.74 15.17
N MET A 108 14.29 -5.45 13.99
CA MET A 108 13.99 -4.09 13.54
C MET A 108 13.06 -3.35 14.51
N ASN A 109 11.98 -4.01 14.94
CA ASN A 109 10.99 -3.43 15.85
C ASN A 109 11.52 -3.20 17.26
N GLY A 110 12.44 -4.04 17.72
CA GLY A 110 13.16 -3.86 19.00
C GLY A 110 14.12 -2.69 18.99
N ALA A 111 14.85 -2.49 17.89
CA ALA A 111 15.89 -1.49 17.78
C ALA A 111 15.36 -0.08 17.46
N ILE A 112 14.34 0.05 16.61
CA ILE A 112 13.84 1.33 16.13
C ILE A 112 12.32 1.41 16.33
N LYS A 113 11.87 2.49 16.97
CA LYS A 113 10.44 2.79 17.12
C LYS A 113 9.91 3.51 15.89
N GLY A 114 8.65 3.27 15.50
CA GLY A 114 8.09 3.84 14.26
C GLY A 114 8.91 3.41 13.02
N ASN A 115 9.16 4.35 12.13
CA ASN A 115 9.89 4.14 10.88
C ASN A 115 9.34 2.94 10.08
N THR A 116 8.02 2.88 9.99
CA THR A 116 7.31 1.75 9.39
C THR A 116 7.54 1.67 7.89
N PHE A 117 7.71 2.81 7.24
CA PHE A 117 8.00 2.88 5.81
C PHE A 117 9.38 2.27 5.50
N ALA A 118 10.41 2.65 6.26
CA ALA A 118 11.75 2.07 6.12
C ALA A 118 11.73 0.54 6.36
N LYS A 119 11.02 0.08 7.38
CA LYS A 119 10.88 -1.36 7.69
C LYS A 119 10.12 -2.09 6.59
N SER A 120 9.10 -1.47 6.01
CA SER A 120 8.31 -2.04 4.92
C SER A 120 9.17 -2.28 3.68
N ALA A 121 10.01 -1.32 3.29
CA ALA A 121 10.93 -1.49 2.17
C ALA A 121 11.90 -2.66 2.39
N ILE A 122 12.47 -2.78 3.59
CA ILE A 122 13.37 -3.87 3.96
C ILE A 122 12.64 -5.22 3.98
N GLU A 123 11.45 -5.29 4.60
CA GLU A 123 10.66 -6.54 4.64
C GLU A 123 10.28 -7.01 3.24
N THR A 124 9.88 -6.08 2.37
CA THR A 124 9.58 -6.37 0.97
C THR A 124 10.79 -6.94 0.24
N ALA A 125 11.98 -6.33 0.39
CA ALA A 125 13.20 -6.82 -0.22
C ALA A 125 13.61 -8.21 0.31
N LEU A 126 13.40 -8.48 1.59
CA LEU A 126 13.64 -9.81 2.17
C LEU A 126 12.70 -10.87 1.61
N LEU A 127 11.40 -10.53 1.47
CA LEU A 127 10.40 -11.43 0.87
C LEU A 127 10.71 -11.71 -0.60
N ASP A 128 11.11 -10.70 -1.36
CA ASP A 128 11.52 -10.85 -2.77
C ASP A 128 12.72 -11.79 -2.88
N ALA A 129 13.79 -11.52 -2.10
CA ALA A 129 14.97 -12.38 -2.09
C ALA A 129 14.64 -13.82 -1.66
N GLN A 130 13.78 -14.00 -0.66
CA GLN A 130 13.35 -15.32 -0.20
C GLN A 130 12.53 -16.05 -1.27
N GLY A 131 11.59 -15.35 -1.93
CA GLY A 131 10.80 -15.91 -3.02
C GLY A 131 11.68 -16.36 -4.18
N LYS A 132 12.67 -15.56 -4.58
CA LYS A 132 13.67 -15.92 -5.60
C LYS A 132 14.49 -17.13 -5.18
N ALA A 133 14.96 -17.19 -3.93
CA ALA A 133 15.72 -18.33 -3.40
C ALA A 133 14.93 -19.65 -3.39
N LEU A 134 13.63 -19.59 -3.17
CA LEU A 134 12.73 -20.74 -3.11
C LEU A 134 12.06 -21.07 -4.46
N GLY A 135 12.20 -20.21 -5.46
CA GLY A 135 11.51 -20.36 -6.74
C GLY A 135 9.99 -20.12 -6.64
N LEU A 136 9.53 -19.31 -5.70
CA LEU A 136 8.11 -19.04 -5.41
C LEU A 136 7.79 -17.55 -5.49
N PRO A 137 6.58 -17.16 -5.96
CA PRO A 137 6.11 -15.78 -5.88
C PRO A 137 5.87 -15.38 -4.41
N VAL A 138 6.02 -14.09 -4.09
CA VAL A 138 5.83 -13.58 -2.72
C VAL A 138 4.44 -13.94 -2.17
N SER A 139 3.39 -13.93 -2.99
CA SER A 139 2.05 -14.34 -2.57
C SER A 139 1.99 -15.77 -2.00
N ALA A 140 2.80 -16.70 -2.52
CA ALA A 140 2.90 -18.05 -1.99
C ALA A 140 3.52 -18.07 -0.58
N LEU A 141 4.53 -17.22 -0.32
CA LEU A 141 5.12 -17.05 1.00
C LEU A 141 4.14 -16.44 2.02
N LEU A 142 3.18 -15.66 1.54
CA LEU A 142 2.14 -15.01 2.35
C LEU A 142 0.87 -15.87 2.54
N GLY A 143 0.89 -17.14 2.10
CA GLY A 143 -0.20 -18.09 2.31
C GLY A 143 -0.97 -18.50 1.06
N GLY A 144 -0.63 -17.95 -0.10
CA GLY A 144 -1.23 -18.26 -1.39
C GLY A 144 -2.30 -17.26 -1.84
N ALA A 145 -2.31 -16.98 -3.14
CA ALA A 145 -3.24 -16.03 -3.74
C ALA A 145 -4.65 -16.62 -3.87
N LEU A 146 -5.65 -15.85 -3.46
CA LEU A 146 -7.08 -16.13 -3.73
C LEU A 146 -7.49 -15.63 -5.11
N GLN A 147 -6.79 -14.62 -5.65
CA GLN A 147 -7.08 -13.99 -6.93
C GLN A 147 -5.77 -13.72 -7.69
N THR A 148 -5.81 -13.88 -9.00
CA THR A 148 -4.65 -13.64 -9.89
C THR A 148 -4.69 -12.27 -10.58
N ALA A 149 -5.75 -11.51 -10.38
CA ALA A 149 -5.88 -10.13 -10.79
C ALA A 149 -6.80 -9.39 -9.81
N LEU A 150 -6.54 -8.12 -9.57
CA LEU A 150 -7.29 -7.30 -8.63
C LEU A 150 -7.83 -6.04 -9.31
N PRO A 151 -9.09 -5.65 -9.02
CA PRO A 151 -9.65 -4.42 -9.55
C PRO A 151 -8.94 -3.19 -9.01
N VAL A 152 -8.71 -2.21 -9.89
CA VAL A 152 -8.01 -0.97 -9.59
C VAL A 152 -8.92 0.21 -9.88
N LEU A 153 -9.17 1.07 -8.90
CA LEU A 153 -9.87 2.33 -9.11
C LEU A 153 -8.95 3.40 -9.73
N TRP A 154 -9.56 4.50 -10.17
CA TRP A 154 -8.87 5.71 -10.55
C TRP A 154 -9.29 6.89 -9.69
N THR A 155 -8.37 7.81 -9.41
CA THR A 155 -8.67 9.04 -8.67
C THR A 155 -8.91 10.20 -9.63
N LEU A 156 -10.13 10.73 -9.62
CA LEU A 156 -10.49 11.97 -10.31
C LEU A 156 -10.07 13.15 -9.41
N ALA A 157 -9.01 13.83 -9.77
CA ALA A 157 -8.33 14.82 -8.93
C ALA A 157 -7.92 16.09 -9.68
N SER A 158 -8.66 16.49 -10.72
CA SER A 158 -8.43 17.77 -11.41
C SER A 158 -8.90 18.97 -10.59
N GLY A 159 -9.87 18.75 -9.69
CA GLY A 159 -10.54 19.78 -8.92
C GLY A 159 -11.61 20.56 -9.70
N TYR A 160 -11.90 20.18 -10.96
CA TYR A 160 -12.92 20.78 -11.82
C TYR A 160 -13.93 19.73 -12.25
N THR A 161 -15.21 19.92 -11.90
CA THR A 161 -16.30 18.95 -12.11
C THR A 161 -16.38 18.48 -13.58
N ALA A 162 -16.38 19.40 -14.54
CA ALA A 162 -16.49 19.03 -15.95
C ALA A 162 -15.29 18.24 -16.47
N LYS A 163 -14.07 18.52 -15.95
CA LYS A 163 -12.86 17.77 -16.32
C LYS A 163 -12.87 16.36 -15.71
N ASP A 164 -13.28 16.26 -14.46
CA ASP A 164 -13.35 14.97 -13.74
C ASP A 164 -14.42 14.07 -14.38
N ILE A 165 -15.59 14.61 -14.76
CA ILE A 165 -16.61 13.86 -15.52
C ILE A 165 -16.06 13.40 -16.87
N ALA A 166 -15.42 14.31 -17.65
CA ALA A 166 -14.87 13.95 -18.96
C ALA A 166 -13.77 12.88 -18.86
N GLU A 167 -12.90 12.95 -17.83
CA GLU A 167 -11.88 11.92 -17.56
C GLU A 167 -12.54 10.58 -17.20
N GLY A 168 -13.55 10.58 -16.31
CA GLY A 168 -14.28 9.38 -15.93
C GLY A 168 -15.02 8.73 -17.12
N GLU A 169 -15.71 9.51 -17.95
CA GLU A 169 -16.35 9.03 -19.18
C GLU A 169 -15.36 8.36 -20.14
N LYS A 170 -14.22 9.00 -20.35
CA LYS A 170 -13.16 8.45 -21.19
C LYS A 170 -12.68 7.10 -20.66
N LEU A 171 -12.37 7.01 -19.37
CA LEU A 171 -11.84 5.80 -18.74
C LEU A 171 -12.87 4.64 -18.72
N LEU A 172 -14.17 4.97 -18.57
CA LEU A 172 -15.27 4.00 -18.71
C LEU A 172 -15.39 3.48 -20.15
N ALA A 173 -15.34 4.37 -21.13
CA ALA A 173 -15.43 4.01 -22.56
C ALA A 173 -14.25 3.14 -23.00
N GLU A 174 -13.06 3.38 -22.46
CA GLU A 174 -11.85 2.59 -22.69
C GLU A 174 -11.82 1.28 -21.89
N GLY A 175 -12.78 1.02 -20.99
CA GLY A 175 -12.81 -0.16 -20.11
C GLY A 175 -11.71 -0.19 -19.04
N ARG A 176 -11.02 0.95 -18.82
CA ARG A 176 -9.82 1.01 -17.96
C ARG A 176 -10.13 0.99 -16.48
N HIS A 177 -11.24 1.59 -16.04
CA HIS A 177 -11.64 1.65 -14.63
C HIS A 177 -13.16 1.63 -14.51
N ARG A 178 -13.67 1.03 -13.41
CA ARG A 178 -15.10 0.96 -13.06
C ARG A 178 -15.38 1.47 -11.64
N ALA A 179 -14.38 2.07 -11.01
CA ALA A 179 -14.51 2.73 -9.72
C ALA A 179 -13.67 4.01 -9.72
N PHE A 180 -14.24 5.07 -9.20
CA PHE A 180 -13.60 6.37 -9.13
C PHE A 180 -13.62 6.91 -7.70
N LYS A 181 -12.49 7.49 -7.28
CA LYS A 181 -12.36 8.19 -6.01
C LYS A 181 -12.24 9.68 -6.26
N LEU A 182 -12.99 10.48 -5.50
CA LEU A 182 -12.93 11.94 -5.51
C LEU A 182 -12.17 12.42 -4.28
N LYS A 183 -11.25 13.35 -4.46
CA LYS A 183 -10.60 14.05 -3.36
C LYS A 183 -11.41 15.31 -3.01
N ILE A 184 -11.97 15.35 -1.81
CA ILE A 184 -12.80 16.47 -1.29
C ILE A 184 -12.25 16.93 0.07
N GLY A 185 -12.85 17.96 0.65
CA GLY A 185 -12.44 18.50 1.97
C GLY A 185 -11.59 19.77 1.89
N ALA A 186 -10.97 20.05 0.74
CA ALA A 186 -10.19 21.29 0.56
C ALA A 186 -11.04 22.54 0.29
N ARG A 187 -12.34 22.40 0.03
CA ARG A 187 -13.30 23.47 -0.28
C ARG A 187 -14.40 23.48 0.77
N GLU A 188 -15.22 24.53 0.75
CA GLU A 188 -16.46 24.59 1.53
C GLU A 188 -17.33 23.34 1.26
N LEU A 189 -17.89 22.75 2.32
CA LEU A 189 -18.70 21.52 2.25
C LEU A 189 -19.76 21.57 1.15
N ALA A 190 -20.51 22.68 1.04
CA ALA A 190 -21.55 22.82 0.02
C ALA A 190 -20.99 22.75 -1.42
N THR A 191 -19.76 23.18 -1.63
CA THR A 191 -19.09 23.11 -2.95
C THR A 191 -18.63 21.69 -3.25
N ASP A 192 -18.07 20.98 -2.27
CA ASP A 192 -17.68 19.57 -2.42
C ASP A 192 -18.89 18.67 -2.64
N LEU A 193 -19.99 18.91 -1.94
CA LEU A 193 -21.25 18.17 -2.15
C LEU A 193 -21.84 18.41 -3.54
N ARG A 194 -21.84 19.64 -4.06
CA ARG A 194 -22.27 19.91 -5.45
C ARG A 194 -21.39 19.22 -6.49
N HIS A 195 -20.09 19.25 -6.29
CA HIS A 195 -19.10 18.56 -7.14
C HIS A 195 -19.34 17.05 -7.17
N THR A 196 -19.47 16.44 -5.99
CA THR A 196 -19.73 15.00 -5.86
C THR A 196 -21.05 14.60 -6.49
N ARG A 197 -22.14 15.36 -6.21
CA ARG A 197 -23.46 15.12 -6.79
C ARG A 197 -23.43 15.09 -8.31
N ALA A 198 -22.81 16.07 -8.95
CA ALA A 198 -22.72 16.11 -10.42
C ALA A 198 -21.93 14.94 -11.00
N ILE A 199 -20.92 14.42 -10.31
CA ILE A 199 -20.15 13.26 -10.75
C ILE A 199 -20.97 11.97 -10.54
N VAL A 200 -21.66 11.83 -9.42
CA VAL A 200 -22.57 10.69 -9.17
C VAL A 200 -23.70 10.64 -10.20
N GLU A 201 -24.31 11.79 -10.51
CA GLU A 201 -25.36 11.88 -11.55
C GLU A 201 -24.84 11.52 -12.94
N ALA A 202 -23.58 11.83 -13.26
CA ALA A 202 -23.00 11.54 -14.57
C ALA A 202 -22.49 10.10 -14.70
N LEU A 203 -21.89 9.52 -13.66
CA LEU A 203 -21.13 8.28 -13.74
C LEU A 203 -21.65 7.15 -12.84
N GLY A 204 -22.45 7.46 -11.82
CA GLY A 204 -22.79 6.53 -10.74
C GLY A 204 -23.64 5.33 -11.14
N ASP A 205 -24.34 5.38 -12.28
CA ASP A 205 -25.06 4.25 -12.84
C ASP A 205 -24.17 3.18 -13.49
N ARG A 206 -22.91 3.55 -13.78
CA ARG A 206 -21.92 2.73 -14.52
C ARG A 206 -20.64 2.47 -13.74
N ALA A 207 -20.40 3.20 -12.67
CA ALA A 207 -19.19 3.11 -11.87
C ALA A 207 -19.47 3.30 -10.38
N SER A 208 -18.65 2.65 -9.54
CA SER A 208 -18.59 2.93 -8.11
C SER A 208 -17.95 4.31 -7.87
N ILE A 209 -18.65 5.19 -7.15
CA ILE A 209 -18.16 6.51 -6.78
C ILE A 209 -17.82 6.53 -5.29
N ARG A 210 -16.59 6.87 -4.97
CA ARG A 210 -16.04 6.92 -3.62
C ARG A 210 -15.47 8.30 -3.34
N VAL A 211 -15.43 8.70 -2.09
CA VAL A 211 -14.83 9.99 -1.70
C VAL A 211 -13.78 9.78 -0.63
N ASP A 212 -12.75 10.62 -0.66
CA ASP A 212 -11.73 10.71 0.35
C ASP A 212 -11.62 12.17 0.82
N VAL A 213 -11.80 12.35 2.12
CA VAL A 213 -11.82 13.64 2.78
C VAL A 213 -10.46 13.99 3.39
N ASN A 214 -9.60 13.00 3.59
CA ASN A 214 -8.28 13.11 4.20
C ASN A 214 -8.32 13.94 5.50
N GLN A 215 -9.20 13.59 6.43
CA GLN A 215 -9.30 14.18 7.78
C GLN A 215 -9.77 15.65 7.83
N ALA A 216 -10.28 16.23 6.72
CA ALA A 216 -10.48 17.67 6.61
C ALA A 216 -11.67 18.19 7.43
N TRP A 217 -12.61 17.34 7.88
CA TRP A 217 -13.81 17.77 8.56
C TRP A 217 -13.71 17.61 10.09
N ASP A 218 -14.33 18.55 10.81
CA ASP A 218 -14.65 18.33 12.22
C ASP A 218 -15.84 17.36 12.37
N ALA A 219 -16.13 16.92 13.60
CA ALA A 219 -17.18 15.95 13.86
C ALA A 219 -18.57 16.39 13.39
N ALA A 220 -18.90 17.69 13.50
CA ALA A 220 -20.20 18.23 13.10
C ALA A 220 -20.34 18.30 11.57
N THR A 221 -19.31 18.81 10.90
CA THR A 221 -19.20 18.84 9.44
C THR A 221 -19.19 17.43 8.87
N GLY A 222 -18.43 16.50 9.48
CA GLY A 222 -18.39 15.09 9.12
C GLY A 222 -19.76 14.41 9.20
N ALA A 223 -20.49 14.62 10.29
CA ALA A 223 -21.83 14.08 10.46
C ALA A 223 -22.82 14.58 9.40
N LYS A 224 -22.75 15.88 9.04
CA LYS A 224 -23.58 16.45 7.98
C LYS A 224 -23.14 15.96 6.59
N GLY A 225 -21.84 16.06 6.30
CA GLY A 225 -21.26 15.70 5.00
C GLY A 225 -21.49 14.22 4.66
N CYS A 226 -21.22 13.30 5.60
CA CYS A 226 -21.43 11.87 5.38
C CYS A 226 -22.89 11.50 5.11
N ARG A 227 -23.86 12.13 5.80
CA ARG A 227 -25.28 11.91 5.50
C ARG A 227 -25.66 12.35 4.09
N GLU A 228 -25.21 13.54 3.68
CA GLU A 228 -25.46 14.05 2.34
C GLU A 228 -24.81 13.16 1.24
N LEU A 229 -23.58 12.71 1.48
CA LEU A 229 -22.88 11.80 0.55
C LEU A 229 -23.58 10.44 0.43
N ALA A 230 -24.01 9.86 1.54
CA ALA A 230 -24.79 8.62 1.56
C ALA A 230 -26.12 8.79 0.79
N ALA A 231 -26.83 9.88 1.02
CA ALA A 231 -28.08 10.19 0.29
C ALA A 231 -27.89 10.40 -1.21
N MET A 232 -26.67 10.70 -1.66
CA MET A 232 -26.34 10.82 -3.10
C MET A 232 -26.01 9.46 -3.73
N GLY A 233 -25.80 8.39 -2.95
CA GLY A 233 -25.38 7.08 -3.45
C GLY A 233 -23.87 6.92 -3.61
N VAL A 234 -23.06 7.62 -2.79
CA VAL A 234 -21.63 7.36 -2.68
C VAL A 234 -21.41 6.02 -1.98
N ASP A 235 -20.56 5.15 -2.53
CA ASP A 235 -20.36 3.77 -2.05
C ASP A 235 -19.44 3.66 -0.86
N LEU A 236 -18.46 4.58 -0.71
CA LEU A 236 -17.43 4.54 0.33
C LEU A 236 -16.99 5.95 0.68
N ILE A 237 -16.91 6.27 1.97
CA ILE A 237 -16.45 7.56 2.48
C ILE A 237 -15.19 7.34 3.32
N GLU A 238 -14.04 7.81 2.83
CA GLU A 238 -12.75 7.61 3.45
C GLU A 238 -12.37 8.79 4.34
N GLN A 239 -11.92 8.46 5.55
CA GLN A 239 -11.35 9.29 6.61
C GLN A 239 -11.98 10.71 6.68
N PRO A 240 -13.28 10.80 6.97
CA PRO A 240 -13.97 12.10 6.97
C PRO A 240 -13.49 13.06 8.07
N VAL A 241 -13.08 12.51 9.22
CA VAL A 241 -12.65 13.27 10.40
C VAL A 241 -11.21 12.96 10.78
N SER A 242 -10.61 13.77 11.67
CA SER A 242 -9.25 13.56 12.16
C SER A 242 -8.99 12.13 12.63
N ALA A 243 -7.82 11.58 12.30
CA ALA A 243 -7.36 10.29 12.80
C ALA A 243 -7.26 10.20 14.33
N HIS A 244 -7.21 11.34 15.01
CA HIS A 244 -7.23 11.41 16.48
C HIS A 244 -8.64 11.39 17.08
N ASP A 245 -9.70 11.55 16.26
CA ASP A 245 -11.11 11.51 16.71
C ASP A 245 -11.76 10.16 16.37
N ASN A 246 -11.22 9.08 16.95
CA ASN A 246 -11.78 7.75 16.80
C ASN A 246 -13.24 7.68 17.23
N ALA A 247 -13.64 8.44 18.25
CA ALA A 247 -15.02 8.46 18.73
C ALA A 247 -16.00 9.01 17.68
N ALA A 248 -15.63 10.06 16.95
CA ALA A 248 -16.44 10.56 15.83
C ALA A 248 -16.45 9.53 14.67
N LEU A 249 -15.32 8.93 14.33
CA LEU A 249 -15.22 7.94 13.26
C LEU A 249 -16.10 6.72 13.55
N VAL A 250 -16.08 6.21 14.78
CA VAL A 250 -16.94 5.11 15.25
C VAL A 250 -18.43 5.50 15.15
N ARG A 251 -18.82 6.68 15.64
CA ARG A 251 -20.22 7.15 15.53
C ARG A 251 -20.68 7.22 14.08
N LEU A 252 -19.84 7.75 13.18
CA LEU A 252 -20.16 7.82 11.75
C LEU A 252 -20.37 6.43 11.16
N SER A 253 -19.49 5.46 11.44
CA SER A 253 -19.61 4.10 10.92
C SER A 253 -20.89 3.38 11.39
N GLN A 254 -21.44 3.75 12.55
CA GLN A 254 -22.67 3.17 13.10
C GLN A 254 -23.96 3.88 12.65
N GLN A 255 -23.86 5.15 12.23
CA GLN A 255 -25.04 5.99 11.90
C GLN A 255 -25.27 6.17 10.41
N ILE A 256 -24.26 5.92 9.59
CA ILE A 256 -24.31 6.13 8.15
C ILE A 256 -24.36 4.76 7.46
N GLU A 257 -25.30 4.57 6.51
CA GLU A 257 -25.44 3.31 5.79
C GLU A 257 -24.26 3.06 4.82
N THR A 258 -23.72 4.13 4.21
CA THR A 258 -22.51 4.05 3.40
C THR A 258 -21.31 3.67 4.27
N ALA A 259 -20.51 2.72 3.83
CA ALA A 259 -19.34 2.28 4.56
C ALA A 259 -18.34 3.42 4.79
N ILE A 260 -17.91 3.60 6.05
CA ILE A 260 -16.83 4.51 6.43
C ILE A 260 -15.51 3.75 6.35
N LEU A 261 -14.55 4.29 5.62
CA LEU A 261 -13.20 3.72 5.49
C LEU A 261 -12.24 4.46 6.44
N ALA A 262 -11.64 3.74 7.36
CA ALA A 262 -10.56 4.26 8.21
C ALA A 262 -9.22 4.09 7.46
N ASP A 263 -8.55 5.21 7.16
CA ASP A 263 -7.22 5.24 6.53
C ASP A 263 -6.18 5.74 7.53
N GLU A 264 -6.06 7.03 7.76
CA GLU A 264 -5.03 7.58 8.64
C GLU A 264 -5.21 7.14 10.11
N ALA A 265 -6.43 6.80 10.51
CA ALA A 265 -6.72 6.29 11.86
C ALA A 265 -6.20 4.88 12.12
N VAL A 266 -5.83 4.11 11.08
CA VAL A 266 -5.40 2.72 11.20
C VAL A 266 -4.13 2.47 10.42
N ALA A 267 -3.00 2.34 11.10
CA ALA A 267 -1.72 1.97 10.51
C ALA A 267 -1.33 0.52 10.83
N THR A 268 -1.49 0.11 12.09
CA THR A 268 -1.01 -1.17 12.61
C THR A 268 -2.15 -2.08 13.07
N ALA A 269 -1.84 -3.37 13.32
CA ALA A 269 -2.80 -4.30 13.93
C ALA A 269 -3.32 -3.82 15.30
N TYR A 270 -2.47 -3.07 16.04
CA TYR A 270 -2.89 -2.50 17.32
C TYR A 270 -3.93 -1.40 17.13
N ASP A 271 -3.73 -0.49 16.17
CA ASP A 271 -4.71 0.57 15.87
C ASP A 271 -6.04 -0.04 15.43
N GLY A 272 -5.97 -1.06 14.54
CA GLY A 272 -7.15 -1.80 14.09
C GLY A 272 -7.89 -2.47 15.24
N TYR A 273 -7.16 -3.11 16.17
CA TYR A 273 -7.76 -3.69 17.37
C TYR A 273 -8.43 -2.63 18.25
N GLN A 274 -7.77 -1.50 18.50
CA GLN A 274 -8.33 -0.40 19.30
C GLN A 274 -9.61 0.18 18.69
N LEU A 275 -9.63 0.38 17.38
CA LEU A 275 -10.80 0.92 16.69
C LEU A 275 -11.96 -0.11 16.68
N ALA A 276 -11.66 -1.38 16.43
CA ALA A 276 -12.65 -2.47 16.50
C ALA A 276 -13.27 -2.59 17.91
N GLN A 277 -12.44 -2.52 18.97
CA GLN A 277 -12.91 -2.56 20.36
C GLN A 277 -13.85 -1.42 20.72
N GLN A 278 -13.72 -0.25 20.08
CA GLN A 278 -14.60 0.89 20.24
C GLN A 278 -15.93 0.74 19.47
N GLY A 279 -16.09 -0.34 18.69
CA GLY A 279 -17.32 -0.63 17.96
C GLY A 279 -17.37 -0.06 16.54
N PHE A 280 -16.24 0.17 15.90
CA PHE A 280 -16.19 0.55 14.49
C PHE A 280 -16.71 -0.58 13.59
N THR A 281 -17.57 -0.26 12.62
CA THR A 281 -18.27 -1.24 11.76
C THR A 281 -17.97 -1.05 10.26
N GLY A 282 -17.07 -0.16 9.88
CA GLY A 282 -16.76 0.17 8.50
C GLY A 282 -15.72 -0.75 7.83
N ALA A 283 -14.72 -0.16 7.20
CA ALA A 283 -13.62 -0.86 6.55
C ALA A 283 -12.26 -0.24 6.90
N TYR A 284 -11.16 -1.01 6.74
CA TYR A 284 -9.79 -0.53 6.91
C TYR A 284 -9.07 -0.41 5.57
N ALA A 285 -8.42 0.74 5.34
CA ALA A 285 -7.51 0.94 4.23
C ALA A 285 -6.14 0.33 4.58
N LEU A 286 -5.87 -0.81 3.98
CA LEU A 286 -4.61 -1.53 4.16
C LEU A 286 -3.51 -0.89 3.32
N LYS A 287 -2.37 -0.55 3.93
CA LYS A 287 -1.19 -0.01 3.22
C LYS A 287 0.07 -0.63 3.81
N ILE A 288 0.86 -1.32 2.99
CA ILE A 288 2.05 -2.05 3.48
C ILE A 288 3.04 -1.12 4.17
N ALA A 289 3.27 0.08 3.62
CA ALA A 289 4.20 1.05 4.17
C ALA A 289 3.78 1.54 5.57
N LYS A 290 2.50 1.87 5.77
CA LYS A 290 2.00 2.29 7.09
C LYS A 290 2.13 1.19 8.14
N ALA A 291 1.86 -0.05 7.76
CA ALA A 291 1.89 -1.19 8.67
C ALA A 291 3.30 -1.68 9.02
N GLY A 292 4.30 -1.34 8.20
CA GLY A 292 5.69 -1.77 8.38
C GLY A 292 6.06 -3.03 7.61
N GLY A 293 5.27 -3.39 6.59
CA GLY A 293 5.56 -4.45 5.65
C GLY A 293 4.37 -5.36 5.33
N PRO A 294 4.52 -6.24 4.31
CA PRO A 294 3.49 -7.18 3.90
C PRO A 294 2.94 -8.08 5.01
N ASN A 295 3.79 -8.67 5.85
CA ASN A 295 3.30 -9.52 6.97
C ASN A 295 2.59 -8.70 8.05
N SER A 296 3.09 -7.49 8.33
CA SER A 296 2.48 -6.60 9.33
C SER A 296 1.07 -6.17 8.91
N VAL A 297 0.87 -5.86 7.62
CA VAL A 297 -0.46 -5.49 7.14
C VAL A 297 -1.41 -6.68 7.09
N LEU A 298 -0.92 -7.89 6.83
CA LEU A 298 -1.75 -9.10 6.94
C LEU A 298 -2.19 -9.36 8.39
N ALA A 299 -1.38 -9.03 9.38
CA ALA A 299 -1.79 -9.07 10.79
C ALA A 299 -2.95 -8.10 11.07
N LEU A 300 -2.89 -6.86 10.53
CA LEU A 300 -4.01 -5.91 10.59
C LEU A 300 -5.27 -6.46 9.90
N ALA A 301 -5.12 -7.03 8.70
CA ALA A 301 -6.24 -7.63 7.96
C ALA A 301 -6.92 -8.76 8.73
N ARG A 302 -6.17 -9.59 9.45
CA ARG A 302 -6.73 -10.65 10.30
C ARG A 302 -7.51 -10.11 11.49
N VAL A 303 -7.04 -9.02 12.11
CA VAL A 303 -7.80 -8.29 13.15
C VAL A 303 -9.13 -7.78 12.59
N ALA A 304 -9.11 -7.14 11.42
CA ALA A 304 -10.32 -6.66 10.75
C ALA A 304 -11.31 -7.81 10.47
N GLN A 305 -10.85 -8.91 9.89
CA GLN A 305 -11.66 -10.10 9.61
C GLN A 305 -12.29 -10.68 10.86
N ALA A 306 -11.52 -10.82 11.95
CA ALA A 306 -12.02 -11.32 13.22
C ALA A 306 -13.09 -10.41 13.84
N ALA A 307 -13.03 -9.11 13.57
CA ALA A 307 -13.98 -8.11 14.05
C ALA A 307 -15.17 -7.87 13.08
N GLY A 308 -15.22 -8.55 11.93
CA GLY A 308 -16.25 -8.34 10.91
C GLY A 308 -16.12 -7.01 10.16
N ILE A 309 -14.92 -6.41 10.16
CA ILE A 309 -14.60 -5.14 9.50
C ILE A 309 -14.12 -5.41 8.08
N GLY A 310 -14.59 -4.62 7.12
CA GLY A 310 -14.25 -4.75 5.71
C GLY A 310 -12.80 -4.41 5.39
N LEU A 311 -12.32 -4.92 4.26
CA LEU A 311 -10.95 -4.73 3.78
C LEU A 311 -10.93 -3.97 2.46
N TYR A 312 -10.00 -3.03 2.34
CA TYR A 312 -9.74 -2.24 1.16
C TYR A 312 -8.24 -2.15 0.90
N GLY A 313 -7.80 -2.39 -0.32
CA GLY A 313 -6.39 -2.29 -0.72
C GLY A 313 -6.01 -0.85 -1.01
N GLY A 314 -5.47 -0.16 -0.01
CA GLY A 314 -5.01 1.23 -0.14
C GLY A 314 -3.68 1.35 -0.87
N THR A 315 -3.24 2.59 -1.10
CA THR A 315 -1.96 2.94 -1.74
C THR A 315 -1.29 4.14 -1.06
N MET A 316 0.02 4.22 -1.20
CA MET A 316 0.81 5.44 -0.97
C MET A 316 1.24 6.08 -2.30
N LEU A 317 0.58 5.72 -3.41
CA LEU A 317 0.95 6.10 -4.79
C LEU A 317 2.34 5.56 -5.16
N GLU A 318 2.60 4.32 -4.78
CA GLU A 318 3.86 3.62 -5.02
C GLU A 318 4.16 3.51 -6.51
N GLY A 319 5.45 3.39 -6.84
CA GLY A 319 5.92 2.88 -8.12
C GLY A 319 5.59 1.40 -8.28
N THR A 320 6.12 0.77 -9.33
CA THR A 320 5.79 -0.63 -9.61
C THR A 320 6.29 -1.60 -8.54
N VAL A 321 7.43 -1.35 -7.90
CA VAL A 321 7.97 -2.27 -6.86
C VAL A 321 7.04 -2.31 -5.64
N GLY A 322 6.64 -1.16 -5.11
CA GLY A 322 5.72 -1.09 -3.96
C GLY A 322 4.30 -1.53 -4.31
N THR A 323 3.85 -1.23 -5.53
CA THR A 323 2.54 -1.68 -6.04
C THR A 323 2.49 -3.21 -6.14
N VAL A 324 3.52 -3.85 -6.67
CA VAL A 324 3.58 -5.31 -6.78
C VAL A 324 3.69 -5.99 -5.42
N ALA A 325 4.42 -5.39 -4.49
CA ALA A 325 4.47 -5.89 -3.11
C ALA A 325 3.08 -5.86 -2.44
N SER A 326 2.34 -4.76 -2.64
CA SER A 326 0.95 -4.63 -2.21
C SER A 326 0.05 -5.64 -2.92
N LEU A 327 0.21 -5.83 -4.22
CA LEU A 327 -0.56 -6.78 -5.03
C LEU A 327 -0.41 -8.22 -4.53
N HIS A 328 0.83 -8.64 -4.19
CA HIS A 328 1.07 -9.96 -3.58
C HIS A 328 0.34 -10.10 -2.25
N ALA A 329 0.36 -9.09 -1.38
CA ALA A 329 -0.35 -9.12 -0.11
C ALA A 329 -1.88 -9.11 -0.32
N TRP A 330 -2.40 -8.21 -1.13
CA TRP A 330 -3.84 -8.08 -1.40
C TRP A 330 -4.43 -9.30 -2.09
N SER A 331 -3.68 -9.97 -2.94
CA SER A 331 -4.14 -11.20 -3.62
C SER A 331 -4.48 -12.34 -2.64
N THR A 332 -3.94 -12.32 -1.42
CA THR A 332 -4.21 -13.32 -0.37
C THR A 332 -5.43 -12.98 0.51
N LEU A 333 -6.11 -11.86 0.24
CA LEU A 333 -7.19 -11.33 1.06
C LEU A 333 -8.52 -11.24 0.28
N PRO A 334 -9.67 -11.46 0.94
CA PRO A 334 -10.99 -11.23 0.34
C PRO A 334 -11.37 -9.74 0.45
N LEU A 335 -10.80 -8.90 -0.43
CA LEU A 335 -11.10 -7.47 -0.47
C LEU A 335 -12.51 -7.19 -0.99
N GLN A 336 -13.33 -6.44 -0.23
CA GLN A 336 -14.71 -6.10 -0.60
C GLN A 336 -14.78 -4.99 -1.65
N TRP A 337 -13.85 -4.02 -1.59
CA TRP A 337 -13.88 -2.83 -2.46
C TRP A 337 -12.72 -2.74 -3.45
N GLY A 338 -11.99 -3.85 -3.70
CA GLY A 338 -10.83 -3.83 -4.59
C GLY A 338 -9.69 -2.95 -4.08
N THR A 339 -8.99 -2.28 -4.98
CA THR A 339 -7.75 -1.57 -4.66
C THR A 339 -7.64 -0.20 -5.30
N GLU A 340 -6.66 0.59 -4.82
CA GLU A 340 -6.21 1.86 -5.41
C GLU A 340 -4.82 1.76 -6.07
N MET A 341 -4.37 0.61 -6.47
CA MET A 341 -3.00 0.40 -6.99
C MET A 341 -2.78 1.04 -8.37
N PHE A 342 -3.11 2.32 -8.52
CA PHE A 342 -2.91 3.08 -9.76
C PHE A 342 -1.59 3.88 -9.78
N GLY A 343 -0.77 3.82 -8.73
CA GLY A 343 0.46 4.59 -8.63
C GLY A 343 1.34 4.56 -9.88
N PRO A 344 1.68 3.38 -10.46
CA PRO A 344 2.46 3.30 -11.69
C PRO A 344 1.82 4.03 -12.89
N LEU A 345 0.48 4.04 -12.97
CA LEU A 345 -0.25 4.74 -14.04
C LEU A 345 -0.21 6.27 -13.91
N LEU A 346 0.16 6.79 -12.74
CA LEU A 346 0.31 8.22 -12.47
C LEU A 346 1.69 8.75 -12.87
N LEU A 347 2.68 7.87 -13.01
CA LEU A 347 4.05 8.23 -13.32
C LEU A 347 4.29 8.35 -14.83
N LYS A 348 5.19 9.24 -15.24
CA LYS A 348 5.58 9.42 -16.65
C LYS A 348 6.45 8.27 -17.17
N ASP A 349 7.16 7.61 -16.27
CA ASP A 349 8.05 6.50 -16.56
C ASP A 349 8.03 5.51 -15.40
N ASP A 350 8.58 4.33 -15.62
CA ASP A 350 8.69 3.25 -14.64
C ASP A 350 10.15 2.84 -14.47
N ILE A 351 10.57 2.56 -13.26
CA ILE A 351 11.95 2.17 -12.93
C ILE A 351 12.20 0.66 -13.03
N VAL A 352 11.23 -0.09 -13.52
CA VAL A 352 11.38 -1.54 -13.76
C VAL A 352 11.56 -1.84 -15.24
N SER A 353 12.21 -2.97 -15.55
CA SER A 353 12.48 -3.40 -16.92
C SER A 353 11.21 -3.81 -17.68
N VAL A 354 10.22 -4.39 -16.97
CA VAL A 354 8.93 -4.78 -17.54
C VAL A 354 7.81 -4.25 -16.63
N PRO A 355 7.05 -3.25 -17.09
CA PRO A 355 5.95 -2.67 -16.31
C PRO A 355 4.83 -3.67 -16.03
N LEU A 356 4.04 -3.40 -14.97
CA LEU A 356 2.84 -4.17 -14.66
C LEU A 356 1.79 -4.06 -15.78
N THR A 357 1.06 -5.16 -15.99
CA THR A 357 -0.07 -5.19 -16.93
C THR A 357 -1.35 -4.76 -16.24
N PHE A 358 -1.91 -3.65 -16.72
CA PHE A 358 -3.25 -3.16 -16.34
C PHE A 358 -4.20 -3.35 -17.53
N ALA A 359 -5.24 -4.13 -17.34
CA ALA A 359 -6.24 -4.40 -18.38
C ALA A 359 -7.63 -4.59 -17.74
N ASP A 360 -8.68 -4.18 -18.42
CA ASP A 360 -10.07 -4.36 -18.00
C ASP A 360 -10.38 -3.88 -16.56
N GLY A 361 -9.74 -2.79 -16.15
CA GLY A 361 -9.88 -2.23 -14.81
C GLY A 361 -9.20 -3.04 -13.70
N GLN A 362 -8.29 -3.91 -14.06
CA GLN A 362 -7.56 -4.79 -13.13
C GLN A 362 -6.05 -4.72 -13.35
N VAL A 363 -5.30 -5.13 -12.35
CA VAL A 363 -3.86 -5.39 -12.43
C VAL A 363 -3.60 -6.88 -12.21
N ALA A 364 -2.80 -7.49 -13.09
CA ALA A 364 -2.45 -8.90 -13.01
C ALA A 364 -1.34 -9.15 -11.98
N LEU A 365 -1.49 -10.21 -11.18
CA LEU A 365 -0.50 -10.65 -10.21
C LEU A 365 0.65 -11.40 -10.93
N PRO A 366 1.92 -10.94 -10.82
CA PRO A 366 3.06 -11.70 -11.33
C PRO A 366 3.17 -13.08 -10.66
N GLN A 367 3.48 -14.10 -11.46
CA GLN A 367 3.58 -15.50 -11.00
C GLN A 367 5.03 -16.01 -10.95
N THR A 368 5.99 -15.19 -11.36
CA THR A 368 7.42 -15.52 -11.32
C THR A 368 7.97 -15.40 -9.89
N PRO A 369 9.12 -16.04 -9.57
CA PRO A 369 9.71 -16.01 -8.24
C PRO A 369 9.95 -14.58 -7.72
N GLY A 370 9.81 -14.41 -6.43
CA GLY A 370 9.92 -13.11 -5.76
C GLY A 370 8.71 -12.21 -6.03
N LEU A 371 8.95 -10.93 -6.23
CA LEU A 371 7.95 -9.94 -6.64
C LEU A 371 7.56 -10.09 -8.11
N GLY A 372 8.42 -10.72 -8.92
CA GLY A 372 8.19 -10.91 -10.35
C GLY A 372 8.47 -9.67 -11.19
N VAL A 373 9.19 -8.71 -10.67
CA VAL A 373 9.70 -7.52 -11.37
C VAL A 373 11.17 -7.29 -11.05
N GLU A 374 11.89 -6.67 -11.99
CA GLU A 374 13.31 -6.35 -11.85
C GLU A 374 13.52 -4.86 -12.14
N LEU A 375 14.49 -4.24 -11.44
CA LEU A 375 14.86 -2.86 -11.70
C LEU A 375 15.51 -2.68 -13.07
N ASP A 376 15.22 -1.55 -13.71
CA ASP A 376 15.98 -1.03 -14.85
C ASP A 376 17.10 -0.15 -14.29
N GLU A 377 18.35 -0.60 -14.39
CA GLU A 377 19.50 0.08 -13.78
C GLU A 377 19.74 1.47 -14.38
N ASP A 378 19.51 1.65 -15.67
CA ASP A 378 19.68 2.94 -16.34
C ASP A 378 18.63 3.96 -15.84
N LYS A 379 17.39 3.54 -15.70
CA LYS A 379 16.31 4.37 -15.17
C LYS A 379 16.46 4.63 -13.67
N LEU A 380 16.86 3.62 -12.90
CA LEU A 380 17.18 3.80 -11.48
C LEU A 380 18.23 4.90 -11.33
N HIS A 381 19.32 4.82 -12.08
CA HIS A 381 20.40 5.82 -12.03
C HIS A 381 19.92 7.19 -12.51
N PHE A 382 19.15 7.25 -13.61
CA PHE A 382 18.64 8.49 -14.19
C PHE A 382 17.75 9.29 -13.24
N TYR A 383 16.83 8.60 -12.54
CA TYR A 383 15.89 9.23 -11.62
C TYR A 383 16.39 9.33 -10.18
N THR A 384 17.55 8.75 -9.86
CA THR A 384 18.14 8.87 -8.51
C THR A 384 18.44 10.33 -8.20
N ARG A 385 17.89 10.81 -7.07
CA ARG A 385 18.13 12.16 -6.57
C ARG A 385 19.62 12.34 -6.29
N GLN A 386 20.20 13.37 -6.88
CA GLN A 386 21.59 13.75 -6.58
C GLN A 386 21.67 14.35 -5.18
N PRO A 387 22.80 14.16 -4.46
CA PRO A 387 23.03 14.65 -3.10
C PRO A 387 22.88 16.17 -2.97
#